data_585e4727f41bbaa8bbfdb3a69b24510e
#
_entry.id   585e4727f41bbaa8bbfdb3a69b24510e
#
_cell.length_a   1.000
_cell.length_b   1.000
_cell.length_c   1.000
_cell.angle_alpha   90.00
_cell.angle_beta   90.00
_cell.angle_gamma   90.00
#
_symmetry.space_group_name_H-M   'P 1'
#
loop_
_entity.id
_entity.type
_entity.pdbx_description
1 polymer ?
#
loop_
_entity_poly.entity_id
_entity_poly.type
_entity_poly.pdbx_seq_one_letter_code
_entity_poly.pdbx_strand_id
1 'polypeptide(L)'
;MSTLFTKIINGDLPGRFVYRDDVCVAFLTIAPICPGHTLVVPRLEIDHWVDLPDEIAGHLAIVSRKIAAAQMAAFQAERISLIIAGLEVPHTHLHVLPITSEADIDFRKANSAVDPAELDKVAQALRAALGSEASA
;
A
#
# COMPACT_ATOMS: atom_id res chain seq x y z
N MET A 1 17.36 14.79 -3.12
CA MET A 1 17.59 13.34 -2.96
C MET A 1 16.27 12.59 -3.04
N SER A 2 16.30 11.45 -3.69
CA SER A 2 15.10 10.62 -3.83
C SER A 2 14.75 9.92 -2.52
N THR A 3 13.46 9.87 -2.20
CA THR A 3 12.98 9.10 -1.05
C THR A 3 13.12 7.60 -1.31
N LEU A 4 13.00 6.82 -0.24
CA LEU A 4 12.93 5.36 -0.33
C LEU A 4 11.86 4.91 -1.34
N PHE A 5 10.68 5.53 -1.30
CA PHE A 5 9.58 5.15 -2.18
C PHE A 5 9.84 5.53 -3.64
N THR A 6 10.46 6.67 -3.90
CA THR A 6 10.87 7.03 -5.26
C THR A 6 11.85 5.99 -5.82
N LYS A 7 12.78 5.51 -5.00
CA LYS A 7 13.72 4.47 -5.42
C LYS A 7 13.01 3.16 -5.75
N ILE A 8 11.97 2.81 -4.99
CA ILE A 8 11.15 1.62 -5.28
C ILE A 8 10.38 1.83 -6.58
N ILE A 9 9.77 3.00 -6.77
CA ILE A 9 8.99 3.34 -7.98
C ILE A 9 9.87 3.25 -9.22
N ASN A 10 11.11 3.74 -9.13
CA ASN A 10 12.05 3.77 -10.26
C ASN A 10 12.74 2.44 -10.51
N GLY A 11 12.56 1.45 -9.66
CA GLY A 11 13.20 0.15 -9.78
C GLY A 11 14.61 0.07 -9.20
N ASP A 12 15.09 1.11 -8.52
CA ASP A 12 16.40 1.11 -7.86
C ASP A 12 16.41 0.20 -6.63
N LEU A 13 15.24 0.00 -6.02
CA LEU A 13 15.04 -0.94 -4.93
C LEU A 13 13.85 -1.85 -5.27
N PRO A 14 13.84 -3.09 -4.76
CA PRO A 14 12.76 -4.02 -5.07
C PRO A 14 11.45 -3.62 -4.39
N GLY A 15 10.34 -3.93 -5.05
CA GLY A 15 9.01 -3.73 -4.51
C GLY A 15 8.04 -4.77 -5.10
N ARG A 16 7.08 -5.20 -4.27
CA ARG A 16 6.02 -6.14 -4.70
C ARG A 16 4.81 -5.34 -5.13
N PHE A 17 4.84 -4.88 -6.38
CA PHE A 17 3.77 -4.05 -6.92
C PHE A 17 2.50 -4.88 -7.15
N VAL A 18 1.37 -4.32 -6.77
CA VAL A 18 0.05 -4.89 -7.04
C VAL A 18 -0.78 -3.99 -7.94
N TYR A 19 -0.39 -2.72 -8.08
CA TYR A 19 -1.09 -1.75 -8.92
C TYR A 19 -0.11 -0.66 -9.37
N ARG A 20 -0.27 -0.18 -10.60
CA ARG A 20 0.49 0.96 -11.13
C ARG A 20 -0.39 1.74 -12.10
N ASP A 21 -0.28 3.06 -12.05
CA ASP A 21 -0.79 3.94 -13.09
C ASP A 21 0.12 5.17 -13.21
N ASP A 22 -0.29 6.17 -13.99
CA ASP A 22 0.54 7.36 -14.24
C ASP A 22 0.70 8.25 -13.01
N VAL A 23 -0.18 8.13 -12.03
CA VAL A 23 -0.23 9.01 -10.86
C VAL A 23 0.37 8.34 -9.62
N CYS A 24 0.11 7.06 -9.43
CA CYS A 24 0.51 6.36 -8.21
C CYS A 24 0.84 4.89 -8.46
N VAL A 25 1.42 4.28 -7.45
CA VAL A 25 1.66 2.84 -7.40
C VAL A 25 1.12 2.29 -6.09
N ALA A 26 0.91 0.98 -6.04
CA ALA A 26 0.63 0.29 -4.79
C ALA A 26 1.54 -0.93 -4.68
N PHE A 27 2.15 -1.11 -3.53
CA PHE A 27 3.04 -2.26 -3.27
C PHE A 27 2.90 -2.70 -1.81
N LEU A 28 3.25 -3.94 -1.55
CA LEU A 28 3.22 -4.46 -0.19
C LEU A 28 4.32 -3.81 0.65
N THR A 29 4.01 -3.51 1.91
CA THR A 29 5.04 -3.18 2.88
C THR A 29 5.85 -4.45 3.20
N ILE A 30 7.15 -4.29 3.47
CA ILE A 30 8.01 -5.39 3.92
C ILE A 30 7.85 -5.67 5.42
N ALA A 31 7.12 -4.83 6.14
CA ALA A 31 6.85 -4.98 7.57
C ALA A 31 5.35 -4.88 7.82
N PRO A 32 4.54 -5.85 7.35
CA PRO A 32 3.10 -5.79 7.47
C PRO A 32 2.61 -5.93 8.90
N ILE A 33 1.58 -5.16 9.24
CA ILE A 33 0.83 -5.34 10.48
C ILE A 33 0.00 -6.64 10.38
N CYS A 34 -0.53 -6.90 9.18
CA CYS A 34 -1.24 -8.14 8.89
C CYS A 34 -1.06 -8.50 7.42
N PRO A 35 -1.35 -9.75 7.01
CA PRO A 35 -1.26 -10.13 5.60
C PRO A 35 -2.13 -9.22 4.73
N GLY A 36 -1.56 -8.74 3.64
CA GLY A 36 -2.24 -7.87 2.70
C GLY A 36 -1.99 -6.38 2.92
N HIS A 37 -1.32 -5.99 4.00
CA HIS A 37 -0.99 -4.59 4.28
C HIS A 37 -0.26 -3.97 3.07
N THR A 38 -0.90 -3.03 2.42
CA THR A 38 -0.46 -2.44 1.17
C THR A 38 -0.26 -0.93 1.35
N LEU A 39 0.71 -0.37 0.64
CA LEU A 39 0.98 1.06 0.60
C LEU A 39 0.55 1.59 -0.76
N VAL A 40 -0.24 2.66 -0.78
CA VAL A 40 -0.59 3.40 -1.99
C VAL A 40 0.20 4.70 -1.97
N VAL A 41 1.04 4.92 -2.99
CA VAL A 41 2.08 5.93 -2.99
C VAL A 41 2.02 6.74 -4.27
N PRO A 42 1.91 8.08 -4.19
CA PRO A 42 1.98 8.92 -5.39
C PRO A 42 3.40 8.90 -5.96
N ARG A 43 3.51 9.01 -7.29
CA ARG A 43 4.82 9.12 -7.94
C ARG A 43 5.50 10.44 -7.59
N LEU A 44 4.70 11.48 -7.38
CA LEU A 44 5.19 12.79 -6.98
C LEU A 44 5.65 12.75 -5.52
N GLU A 45 6.89 13.19 -5.26
CA GLU A 45 7.46 13.25 -3.91
C GLU A 45 6.88 14.43 -3.15
N ILE A 46 5.82 14.20 -2.40
CA ILE A 46 5.23 15.17 -1.46
C ILE A 46 5.30 14.53 -0.07
N ASP A 47 5.99 15.18 0.85
CA ASP A 47 6.22 14.65 2.20
C ASP A 47 4.92 14.54 3.00
N HIS A 48 4.14 15.61 3.07
CA HIS A 48 2.94 15.69 3.88
C HIS A 48 1.69 15.67 3.00
N TRP A 49 0.76 14.79 3.32
CA TRP A 49 -0.44 14.59 2.48
C TRP A 49 -1.32 15.84 2.38
N VAL A 50 -1.24 16.76 3.36
CA VAL A 50 -2.00 18.02 3.31
C VAL A 50 -1.55 18.93 2.18
N ASP A 51 -0.35 18.70 1.63
CA ASP A 51 0.22 19.50 0.54
C ASP A 51 -0.07 18.87 -0.84
N LEU A 52 -0.78 17.74 -0.90
CA LEU A 52 -1.12 17.11 -2.16
C LEU A 52 -2.09 17.99 -2.96
N PRO A 53 -1.90 18.08 -4.30
CA PRO A 53 -2.95 18.62 -5.16
C PRO A 53 -4.25 17.80 -5.03
N ASP A 54 -5.40 18.47 -5.15
CA ASP A 54 -6.71 17.82 -4.98
C ASP A 54 -6.87 16.58 -5.86
N GLU A 55 -6.45 16.66 -7.12
CA GLU A 55 -6.58 15.56 -8.07
C GLU A 55 -5.80 14.34 -7.61
N ILE A 56 -4.59 14.54 -7.08
CA ILE A 56 -3.76 13.43 -6.59
C ILE A 56 -4.38 12.86 -5.31
N ALA A 57 -4.78 13.72 -4.37
CA ALA A 57 -5.42 13.27 -3.13
C ALA A 57 -6.66 12.42 -3.42
N GLY A 58 -7.52 12.86 -4.33
CA GLY A 58 -8.71 12.12 -4.74
C GLY A 58 -8.36 10.81 -5.44
N HIS A 59 -7.36 10.83 -6.32
CA HIS A 59 -6.93 9.64 -7.05
C HIS A 59 -6.39 8.56 -6.10
N LEU A 60 -5.60 8.95 -5.11
CA LEU A 60 -5.07 8.01 -4.11
C LEU A 60 -6.21 7.35 -3.32
N ALA A 61 -7.24 8.10 -2.98
CA ALA A 61 -8.42 7.55 -2.28
C ALA A 61 -9.16 6.53 -3.16
N ILE A 62 -9.32 6.81 -4.45
CA ILE A 62 -9.98 5.90 -5.39
C ILE A 62 -9.18 4.61 -5.53
N VAL A 63 -7.86 4.71 -5.73
CA VAL A 63 -6.99 3.54 -5.86
C VAL A 63 -6.98 2.73 -4.56
N SER A 64 -6.91 3.41 -3.41
CA SER A 64 -6.96 2.75 -2.10
C SER A 64 -8.25 1.93 -1.93
N ARG A 65 -9.39 2.45 -2.40
CA ARG A 65 -10.67 1.73 -2.36
C ARG A 65 -10.65 0.49 -3.25
N LYS A 66 -10.01 0.57 -4.43
CA LYS A 66 -9.84 -0.60 -5.31
C LYS A 66 -8.99 -1.68 -4.65
N ILE A 67 -7.89 -1.27 -4.02
CA ILE A 67 -7.03 -2.18 -3.25
C ILE A 67 -7.83 -2.81 -2.10
N ALA A 68 -8.60 -1.98 -1.37
CA ALA A 68 -9.43 -2.45 -0.26
C ALA A 68 -10.44 -3.51 -0.71
N ALA A 69 -11.09 -3.31 -1.87
CA ALA A 69 -12.01 -4.29 -2.43
C ALA A 69 -11.30 -5.61 -2.74
N ALA A 70 -10.10 -5.54 -3.30
CA ALA A 70 -9.29 -6.73 -3.58
C ALA A 70 -8.89 -7.44 -2.29
N GLN A 71 -8.54 -6.70 -1.23
CA GLN A 71 -8.21 -7.28 0.07
C GLN A 71 -9.41 -8.00 0.68
N MET A 72 -10.61 -7.44 0.56
CA MET A 72 -11.83 -8.11 1.04
C MET A 72 -12.09 -9.41 0.29
N ALA A 73 -11.78 -9.46 -1.00
CA ALA A 73 -11.96 -10.68 -1.80
C ALA A 73 -10.89 -11.73 -1.51
N ALA A 74 -9.65 -11.30 -1.24
CA ALA A 74 -8.50 -12.20 -1.11
C ALA A 74 -8.28 -12.69 0.32
N PHE A 75 -8.70 -11.94 1.33
CA PHE A 75 -8.42 -12.22 2.73
C PHE A 75 -9.68 -12.16 3.56
N GLN A 76 -9.66 -12.84 4.72
CA GLN A 76 -10.73 -12.73 5.69
C GLN A 76 -10.49 -11.49 6.54
N ALA A 77 -11.40 -10.50 6.41
CA ALA A 77 -11.33 -9.27 7.17
C ALA A 77 -12.74 -8.77 7.44
N GLU A 78 -12.91 -8.10 8.57
CA GLU A 78 -14.18 -7.43 8.89
C GLU A 78 -14.29 -6.11 8.13
N ARG A 79 -13.18 -5.40 8.05
CA ARG A 79 -13.08 -4.10 7.41
C ARG A 79 -11.69 -3.88 6.86
N ILE A 80 -11.58 -2.87 5.99
CA ILE A 80 -10.29 -2.36 5.55
C ILE A 80 -10.14 -0.96 6.13
N SER A 81 -9.04 -0.72 6.83
CA SER A 81 -8.72 0.61 7.32
C SER A 81 -7.81 1.35 6.34
N LEU A 82 -7.92 2.66 6.34
CA LEU A 82 -7.09 3.56 5.54
C LEU A 82 -6.42 4.54 6.50
N ILE A 83 -5.08 4.56 6.50
CA ILE A 83 -4.31 5.35 7.45
C ILE A 83 -3.25 6.15 6.71
N ILE A 84 -3.11 7.42 7.06
CA ILE A 84 -2.03 8.28 6.59
C ILE A 84 -1.30 8.80 7.83
N ALA A 85 -0.09 8.29 8.08
CA ALA A 85 0.72 8.71 9.22
C ALA A 85 1.90 9.59 8.77
N GLY A 86 2.80 9.05 7.95
CA GLY A 86 3.84 9.83 7.29
C GLY A 86 5.01 10.27 8.16
N LEU A 87 5.24 9.65 9.30
CA LEU A 87 6.29 10.07 10.22
C LEU A 87 7.67 9.48 9.92
N GLU A 88 7.72 8.34 9.22
CA GLU A 88 8.99 7.64 8.97
C GLU A 88 9.62 7.97 7.63
N VAL A 89 8.83 7.92 6.56
CA VAL A 89 9.32 8.18 5.20
C VAL A 89 8.71 9.50 4.71
N PRO A 90 9.56 10.49 4.30
CA PRO A 90 9.06 11.80 3.87
C PRO A 90 8.51 11.76 2.45
N HIS A 91 7.56 10.91 2.22
CA HIS A 91 6.87 10.68 0.96
C HIS A 91 5.50 10.14 1.31
N THR A 92 4.45 10.87 0.99
CA THR A 92 3.08 10.51 1.33
C THR A 92 2.79 9.06 0.93
N HIS A 93 2.20 8.31 1.84
CA HIS A 93 1.76 6.95 1.57
C HIS A 93 0.53 6.63 2.40
N LEU A 94 -0.41 5.95 1.77
CA LEU A 94 -1.66 5.53 2.39
C LEU A 94 -1.54 4.05 2.72
N HIS A 95 -1.73 3.71 4.00
CA HIS A 95 -1.76 2.33 4.46
C HIS A 95 -3.16 1.77 4.26
N VAL A 96 -3.29 0.72 3.47
CA VAL A 96 -4.54 0.00 3.26
C VAL A 96 -4.41 -1.34 3.95
N LEU A 97 -5.18 -1.53 5.02
CA LEU A 97 -4.91 -2.57 6.01
C LEU A 97 -6.17 -3.38 6.34
N PRO A 98 -6.22 -4.68 6.00
CA PRO A 98 -7.31 -5.53 6.46
C PRO A 98 -7.29 -5.66 7.99
N ILE A 99 -8.45 -5.45 8.63
CA ILE A 99 -8.57 -5.52 10.08
C ILE A 99 -9.80 -6.34 10.49
N THR A 100 -9.74 -6.92 11.68
CA THR A 100 -10.89 -7.57 12.34
C THR A 100 -11.26 -6.84 13.62
N SER A 101 -10.38 -5.97 14.10
CA SER A 101 -10.57 -5.18 15.32
C SER A 101 -9.80 -3.87 15.20
N GLU A 102 -10.27 -2.82 15.84
CA GLU A 102 -9.54 -1.55 15.90
C GLU A 102 -8.18 -1.70 16.57
N ALA A 103 -8.02 -2.69 17.45
CA ALA A 103 -6.74 -3.01 18.08
C ALA A 103 -5.67 -3.45 17.06
N ASP A 104 -6.07 -3.84 15.86
CA ASP A 104 -5.13 -4.19 14.79
C ASP A 104 -4.42 -2.95 14.24
N ILE A 105 -4.99 -1.77 14.41
CA ILE A 105 -4.40 -0.51 13.96
C ILE A 105 -3.33 -0.08 14.96
N ASP A 106 -2.17 -0.72 14.85
CA ASP A 106 -1.05 -0.50 15.76
C ASP A 106 0.26 -0.80 15.02
N PHE A 107 1.01 0.25 14.70
CA PHE A 107 2.27 0.11 13.96
C PHE A 107 3.34 -0.68 14.72
N ARG A 108 3.19 -0.83 16.04
CA ARG A 108 4.09 -1.69 16.83
C ARG A 108 3.94 -3.17 16.45
N LYS A 109 2.83 -3.55 15.82
CA LYS A 109 2.59 -4.91 15.35
C LYS A 109 3.26 -5.21 14.01
N ALA A 110 3.88 -4.22 13.38
CA ALA A 110 4.59 -4.40 12.11
C ALA A 110 5.65 -5.48 12.26
N ASN A 111 5.61 -6.47 11.36
CA ASN A 111 6.50 -7.64 11.43
C ASN A 111 7.46 -7.63 10.26
N SER A 112 8.71 -7.24 10.52
CA SER A 112 9.78 -7.19 9.51
C SER A 112 10.42 -8.56 9.23
N ALA A 113 9.96 -9.61 9.92
CA ALA A 113 10.51 -10.97 9.81
C ALA A 113 9.62 -11.91 8.98
N VAL A 114 8.66 -11.37 8.24
CA VAL A 114 7.80 -12.20 7.37
C VAL A 114 8.64 -12.80 6.24
N ASP A 115 8.47 -14.10 6.01
CA ASP A 115 9.15 -14.81 4.94
C ASP A 115 8.85 -14.14 3.59
N PRO A 116 9.87 -13.84 2.77
CA PRO A 116 9.67 -13.29 1.44
C PRO A 116 8.71 -14.11 0.57
N ALA A 117 8.71 -15.44 0.71
CA ALA A 117 7.80 -16.30 -0.03
C ALA A 117 6.33 -16.04 0.35
N GLU A 118 6.05 -15.73 1.61
CA GLU A 118 4.70 -15.37 2.06
C GLU A 118 4.27 -14.02 1.49
N LEU A 119 5.16 -13.05 1.47
CA LEU A 119 4.88 -11.76 0.84
C LEU A 119 4.58 -11.92 -0.65
N ASP A 120 5.31 -12.79 -1.34
CA ASP A 120 5.08 -13.08 -2.76
C ASP A 120 3.68 -13.68 -2.99
N LYS A 121 3.27 -14.61 -2.13
CA LYS A 121 1.92 -15.21 -2.20
C LYS A 121 0.83 -14.17 -1.99
N VAL A 122 1.01 -13.29 -1.03
CA VAL A 122 0.06 -12.21 -0.74
C VAL A 122 -0.06 -11.28 -1.94
N ALA A 123 1.06 -10.90 -2.54
CA ALA A 123 1.06 -10.05 -3.74
C ALA A 123 0.31 -10.72 -4.90
N GLN A 124 0.55 -12.02 -5.12
CA GLN A 124 -0.14 -12.77 -6.17
C GLN A 124 -1.65 -12.84 -5.91
N ALA A 125 -2.06 -13.06 -4.67
CA ALA A 125 -3.48 -13.08 -4.31
C ALA A 125 -4.16 -11.75 -4.58
N LEU A 126 -3.49 -10.65 -4.26
CA LEU A 126 -4.02 -9.29 -4.52
C LEU A 126 -4.10 -8.99 -6.01
N ARG A 127 -3.06 -9.35 -6.78
CA ARG A 127 -3.09 -9.18 -8.24
C ARG A 127 -4.24 -9.98 -8.87
N ALA A 128 -4.44 -11.21 -8.41
CA ALA A 128 -5.55 -12.03 -8.90
C ALA A 128 -6.90 -11.40 -8.58
N ALA A 129 -7.07 -10.89 -7.37
CA ALA A 129 -8.31 -10.23 -6.95
C ALA A 129 -8.56 -8.92 -7.70
N LEU A 130 -7.50 -8.17 -8.02
CA LEU A 130 -7.61 -6.94 -8.81
C LEU A 130 -7.94 -7.22 -10.28
N GLY A 131 -7.51 -8.37 -10.80
CA GLY A 131 -7.75 -8.75 -12.19
C GLY A 131 -7.18 -7.72 -13.17
N SER A 132 -8.03 -7.15 -14.03
CA SER A 132 -7.61 -6.16 -15.02
C SER A 132 -7.16 -4.82 -14.40
N GLU A 133 -7.46 -4.58 -13.13
CA GLU A 133 -7.01 -3.38 -12.40
C GLU A 133 -5.58 -3.54 -11.89
N ALA A 134 -5.04 -4.75 -11.88
CA ALA A 134 -3.69 -5.00 -11.40
C ALA A 134 -2.65 -4.35 -12.30
N SER A 135 -1.49 -4.13 -11.74
CA SER A 135 -0.32 -3.64 -12.47
C SER A 135 0.04 -4.59 -13.62
N ALA A 136 0.29 -4.01 -14.74
CA ALA A 136 0.87 -4.73 -15.85
C ALA A 136 2.38 -4.99 -15.60
#